data_9cce4356a86037e9f22d0f5cbbee2eb3
#
_entry.id   9cce4356a86037e9f22d0f5cbbee2eb3
#
_cell.length_a   1.000
_cell.length_b   1.000
_cell.length_c   1.000
_cell.angle_alpha   90.00
_cell.angle_beta   90.00
_cell.angle_gamma   90.00
#
_symmetry.space_group_name_H-M   'P 1'
#
loop_
_entity.id
_entity.type
_entity.pdbx_description
1 polymer ?
#
loop_
_entity_poly.entity_id
_entity_poly.type
_entity_poly.pdbx_seq_one_letter_code
_entity_poly.pdbx_strand_id
1 'polypeptide(L)'
;PPLENFIRVGFNDPLYILFSSGTTGSPICIVHGVGGTTLQHAKELRLQSDVKQGDALFFFTTCGWMMWNWMVSTLMVDARIVLFEGNPFHPGPDRLWQIAAREQLSHFGVSAKYIDAVRNTGYLPMDDVDLQKLRLVMTTGSPLSVDGFDFVYQAISPSVQLCSISGGTDIVSCFVLGCPTLPVIAGEIQVRGLGMAVAILD
;
A
#
# COMPACT_ATOMS: atom_id res chain seq x y z
N PRO A 1 -28.45 2.25 10.46
CA PRO A 1 -29.13 2.01 9.19
C PRO A 1 -28.18 2.34 8.02
N PRO A 2 -28.30 1.66 6.86
CA PRO A 2 -27.54 2.02 5.69
C PRO A 2 -27.85 3.45 5.27
N LEU A 3 -26.86 4.16 4.71
CA LEU A 3 -27.08 5.47 4.10
C LEU A 3 -27.95 5.30 2.85
N GLU A 4 -29.12 5.88 2.84
CA GLU A 4 -30.08 5.75 1.73
C GLU A 4 -29.90 6.82 0.66
N ASN A 5 -29.22 7.94 0.99
CA ASN A 5 -29.04 9.06 0.09
C ASN A 5 -27.56 9.44 -0.04
N PHE A 6 -27.05 9.41 -1.26
CA PHE A 6 -25.71 9.87 -1.59
C PHE A 6 -25.78 11.17 -2.41
N ILE A 7 -24.92 12.12 -2.07
CA ILE A 7 -24.77 13.36 -2.85
C ILE A 7 -24.14 12.99 -4.19
N ARG A 8 -24.77 13.42 -5.29
CA ARG A 8 -24.20 13.31 -6.63
C ARG A 8 -23.21 14.45 -6.85
N VAL A 9 -22.01 14.10 -7.33
CA VAL A 9 -20.92 15.05 -7.60
C VAL A 9 -20.44 14.89 -9.02
N GLY A 10 -19.84 15.94 -9.57
CA GLY A 10 -19.24 15.93 -10.89
C GLY A 10 -17.90 15.17 -10.91
N PHE A 11 -17.51 14.71 -12.08
CA PHE A 11 -16.25 13.96 -12.26
C PHE A 11 -15.02 14.74 -11.79
N ASN A 12 -14.99 16.04 -12.05
CA ASN A 12 -13.89 16.93 -11.71
C ASN A 12 -14.06 17.66 -10.38
N ASP A 13 -15.15 17.38 -9.63
CA ASP A 13 -15.29 17.99 -8.31
C ASP A 13 -14.15 17.54 -7.38
N PRO A 14 -13.68 18.42 -6.48
CA PRO A 14 -12.61 18.07 -5.56
C PRO A 14 -12.96 16.90 -4.64
N LEU A 15 -12.07 15.92 -4.56
CA LEU A 15 -12.15 14.82 -3.59
C LEU A 15 -11.14 15.03 -2.44
N TYR A 16 -9.88 15.27 -2.78
CA TYR A 16 -8.81 15.48 -1.84
C TYR A 16 -8.04 16.77 -2.16
N ILE A 17 -7.61 17.46 -1.12
CA ILE A 17 -6.59 18.52 -1.21
C ILE A 17 -5.40 18.02 -0.42
N LEU A 18 -4.34 17.65 -1.12
CA LEU A 18 -3.12 17.12 -0.53
C LEU A 18 -2.00 18.18 -0.64
N PHE A 19 -1.00 18.04 0.21
CA PHE A 19 0.13 18.95 0.24
C PHE A 19 1.40 18.22 -0.15
N SER A 20 2.15 18.74 -1.09
CA SER A 20 3.52 18.33 -1.31
C SER A 20 4.47 19.31 -0.64
N SER A 21 5.43 18.79 0.11
CA SER A 21 6.55 19.60 0.59
C SER A 21 7.48 19.85 -0.59
N GLY A 22 7.28 20.97 -1.29
CA GLY A 22 8.19 21.40 -2.36
C GLY A 22 9.63 21.50 -1.84
N THR A 23 10.60 21.11 -2.66
CA THR A 23 12.03 21.14 -2.33
C THR A 23 12.57 22.57 -2.11
N THR A 24 11.80 23.59 -2.45
CA THR A 24 12.28 24.98 -2.55
C THR A 24 11.35 26.05 -1.96
N GLY A 25 10.29 25.70 -1.21
CA GLY A 25 9.36 26.73 -0.75
C GLY A 25 8.22 26.26 0.13
N SER A 26 7.17 27.07 0.21
CA SER A 26 5.94 26.73 0.91
C SER A 26 5.27 25.49 0.31
N PRO A 27 4.58 24.66 1.13
CA PRO A 27 3.85 23.53 0.62
C PRO A 27 2.87 23.89 -0.49
N ILE A 28 2.84 23.11 -1.56
CA ILE A 28 1.91 23.28 -2.68
C ILE A 28 0.65 22.47 -2.41
N CYS A 29 -0.52 23.10 -2.55
CA CYS A 29 -1.81 22.43 -2.50
C CYS A 29 -2.10 21.78 -3.85
N ILE A 30 -2.39 20.48 -3.83
CA ILE A 30 -2.74 19.70 -5.01
C ILE A 30 -4.18 19.21 -4.84
N VAL A 31 -5.05 19.63 -5.76
CA VAL A 31 -6.47 19.21 -5.75
C VAL A 31 -6.66 18.00 -6.66
N HIS A 32 -7.14 16.91 -6.08
CA HIS A 32 -7.47 15.69 -6.81
C HIS A 32 -8.98 15.57 -6.99
N GLY A 33 -9.42 15.34 -8.24
CA GLY A 33 -10.82 15.19 -8.58
C GLY A 33 -11.39 13.81 -8.26
N VAL A 34 -12.69 13.76 -8.02
CA VAL A 34 -13.42 12.53 -7.65
C VAL A 34 -13.24 11.42 -8.69
N GLY A 35 -13.54 11.70 -9.95
CA GLY A 35 -13.57 10.67 -10.98
C GLY A 35 -12.20 10.10 -11.30
N GLY A 36 -11.19 10.96 -11.47
CA GLY A 36 -9.82 10.54 -11.76
C GLY A 36 -9.25 9.69 -10.64
N THR A 37 -9.37 10.12 -9.39
CA THR A 37 -8.88 9.38 -8.22
C THR A 37 -9.60 8.04 -8.07
N THR A 38 -10.93 8.02 -8.21
CA THR A 38 -11.72 6.78 -8.09
C THR A 38 -11.31 5.74 -9.13
N LEU A 39 -11.20 6.15 -10.40
CA LEU A 39 -10.78 5.24 -11.48
C LEU A 39 -9.36 4.73 -11.28
N GLN A 40 -8.44 5.62 -10.90
CA GLN A 40 -7.04 5.26 -10.69
C GLN A 40 -6.88 4.27 -9.53
N HIS A 41 -7.49 4.55 -8.39
CA HIS A 41 -7.43 3.65 -7.24
C HIS A 41 -8.16 2.32 -7.49
N ALA A 42 -9.33 2.33 -8.16
CA ALA A 42 -10.02 1.10 -8.52
C ALA A 42 -9.18 0.20 -9.42
N LYS A 43 -8.50 0.79 -10.40
CA LYS A 43 -7.57 0.09 -11.30
C LYS A 43 -6.41 -0.54 -10.52
N GLU A 44 -5.77 0.21 -9.62
CA GLU A 44 -4.63 -0.29 -8.83
C GLU A 44 -5.05 -1.39 -7.87
N LEU A 45 -6.14 -1.19 -7.14
CA LEU A 45 -6.64 -2.15 -6.17
C LEU A 45 -7.05 -3.47 -6.85
N ARG A 46 -7.84 -3.40 -7.93
CA ARG A 46 -8.38 -4.61 -8.59
C ARG A 46 -7.37 -5.32 -9.48
N LEU A 47 -6.60 -4.58 -10.28
CA LEU A 47 -5.77 -5.16 -11.33
C LEU A 47 -4.32 -5.37 -10.92
N GLN A 48 -3.76 -4.46 -10.11
CA GLN A 48 -2.35 -4.50 -9.76
C GLN A 48 -2.09 -5.05 -8.36
N SER A 49 -3.06 -4.90 -7.47
CA SER A 49 -3.01 -5.47 -6.11
C SER A 49 -3.91 -6.71 -5.95
N ASP A 50 -4.69 -7.07 -6.95
CA ASP A 50 -5.61 -8.23 -6.94
C ASP A 50 -6.54 -8.25 -5.70
N VAL A 51 -7.00 -7.07 -5.27
CA VAL A 51 -7.96 -6.96 -4.15
C VAL A 51 -9.32 -7.47 -4.59
N LYS A 52 -9.88 -8.39 -3.82
CA LYS A 52 -11.17 -9.05 -4.07
C LYS A 52 -12.18 -8.70 -2.99
N GLN A 53 -13.44 -8.89 -3.31
CA GLN A 53 -14.52 -8.77 -2.33
C GLN A 53 -14.24 -9.66 -1.11
N GLY A 54 -14.39 -9.09 0.07
CA GLY A 54 -14.17 -9.78 1.34
C GLY A 54 -12.72 -9.83 1.81
N ASP A 55 -11.77 -9.33 1.01
CA ASP A 55 -10.37 -9.18 1.44
C ASP A 55 -10.23 -8.23 2.62
N ALA A 56 -9.14 -8.36 3.34
CA ALA A 56 -8.74 -7.47 4.42
C ALA A 56 -7.40 -6.81 4.07
N LEU A 57 -7.41 -5.50 3.95
CA LEU A 57 -6.24 -4.71 3.62
C LEU A 57 -5.83 -3.83 4.80
N PHE A 58 -4.55 -3.83 5.06
CA PHE A 58 -3.87 -2.96 6.02
C PHE A 58 -2.74 -2.21 5.33
N PHE A 59 -2.61 -0.92 5.64
CA PHE A 59 -1.43 -0.14 5.31
C PHE A 59 -1.02 0.69 6.53
N PHE A 60 0.21 0.52 7.00
CA PHE A 60 0.73 1.32 8.10
C PHE A 60 1.01 2.75 7.61
N THR A 61 0.09 3.64 7.90
CA THR A 61 0.12 5.04 7.43
C THR A 61 -0.56 5.95 8.44
N THR A 62 -0.28 7.23 8.37
CA THR A 62 -1.02 8.28 9.07
C THR A 62 -2.06 8.91 8.14
N CYS A 63 -3.06 9.58 8.71
CA CYS A 63 -4.09 10.29 7.92
C CYS A 63 -3.52 11.44 7.06
N GLY A 64 -2.33 11.93 7.39
CA GLY A 64 -1.66 12.99 6.63
C GLY A 64 -0.78 12.48 5.48
N TRP A 65 -0.65 11.18 5.30
CA TRP A 65 0.13 10.58 4.23
C TRP A 65 -0.78 10.06 3.12
N MET A 66 -0.38 10.23 1.86
CA MET A 66 -1.18 9.88 0.67
C MET A 66 -1.67 8.43 0.67
N MET A 67 -0.91 7.51 1.27
CA MET A 67 -1.32 6.10 1.37
C MET A 67 -2.59 5.88 2.20
N TRP A 68 -2.96 6.81 3.08
CA TRP A 68 -4.27 6.79 3.75
C TRP A 68 -5.41 6.91 2.73
N ASN A 69 -5.31 7.87 1.81
CA ASN A 69 -6.32 8.10 0.78
C ASN A 69 -6.49 6.87 -0.12
N TRP A 70 -5.36 6.25 -0.50
CA TRP A 70 -5.36 5.01 -1.26
C TRP A 70 -5.99 3.85 -0.49
N MET A 71 -5.62 3.66 0.78
CA MET A 71 -6.17 2.62 1.63
C MET A 71 -7.69 2.76 1.83
N VAL A 72 -8.19 3.98 2.08
CA VAL A 72 -9.64 4.23 2.23
C VAL A 72 -10.40 3.84 0.97
N SER A 73 -9.82 4.03 -0.20
CA SER A 73 -10.42 3.64 -1.47
C SER A 73 -10.66 2.13 -1.61
N THR A 74 -10.03 1.30 -0.78
CA THR A 74 -10.29 -0.15 -0.72
C THR A 74 -11.76 -0.46 -0.43
N LEU A 75 -12.47 0.42 0.27
CA LEU A 75 -13.90 0.24 0.56
C LEU A 75 -14.77 0.21 -0.70
N MET A 76 -14.36 0.87 -1.79
CA MET A 76 -15.13 0.87 -3.05
C MET A 76 -15.03 -0.46 -3.84
N VAL A 77 -14.15 -1.35 -3.42
CA VAL A 77 -13.98 -2.68 -4.04
C VAL A 77 -14.50 -3.81 -3.15
N ASP A 78 -15.35 -3.46 -2.18
CA ASP A 78 -16.01 -4.38 -1.24
C ASP A 78 -15.01 -5.17 -0.37
N ALA A 79 -13.87 -4.58 -0.08
CA ALA A 79 -12.88 -5.14 0.85
C ALA A 79 -12.87 -4.34 2.16
N ARG A 80 -12.41 -4.98 3.22
CA ARG A 80 -12.32 -4.42 4.56
C ARG A 80 -10.96 -3.74 4.74
N ILE A 81 -10.95 -2.58 5.39
CA ILE A 81 -9.70 -1.96 5.86
C ILE A 81 -9.50 -2.23 7.34
N VAL A 82 -8.25 -2.46 7.75
CA VAL A 82 -7.84 -2.60 9.14
C VAL A 82 -7.03 -1.37 9.52
N LEU A 83 -7.43 -0.72 10.59
CA LEU A 83 -6.79 0.50 11.08
C LEU A 83 -5.98 0.18 12.35
N PHE A 84 -4.84 0.81 12.47
CA PHE A 84 -3.98 0.70 13.63
C PHE A 84 -3.45 2.08 14.03
N GLU A 85 -3.55 2.38 15.30
CA GLU A 85 -2.94 3.55 15.91
C GLU A 85 -1.95 3.08 16.98
N GLY A 86 -0.74 3.60 16.93
CA GLY A 86 0.30 3.26 17.91
C GLY A 86 1.68 3.05 17.28
N ASN A 87 2.61 2.63 18.13
CA ASN A 87 3.95 2.29 17.70
C ASN A 87 3.99 0.86 17.14
N PRO A 88 4.45 0.65 15.90
CA PRO A 88 4.49 -0.66 15.25
C PRO A 88 5.49 -1.64 15.90
N PHE A 89 6.37 -1.16 16.77
CA PHE A 89 7.35 -1.93 17.53
C PHE A 89 7.04 -2.02 19.04
N HIS A 90 5.84 -1.66 19.48
CA HIS A 90 5.48 -1.77 20.89
C HIS A 90 4.32 -2.78 21.09
N PRO A 91 4.48 -3.78 21.95
CA PRO A 91 5.61 -4.06 22.86
C PRO A 91 6.82 -4.72 22.18
N GLY A 92 6.70 -5.18 20.94
CA GLY A 92 7.75 -5.88 20.20
C GLY A 92 7.63 -5.77 18.69
N PRO A 93 8.59 -6.36 17.94
CA PRO A 93 8.59 -6.35 16.47
C PRO A 93 7.47 -7.20 15.85
N ASP A 94 6.83 -8.06 16.63
CA ASP A 94 5.71 -8.93 16.31
C ASP A 94 4.38 -8.16 16.15
N ARG A 95 4.29 -6.93 16.65
CA ARG A 95 3.03 -6.20 16.84
C ARG A 95 2.13 -6.15 15.61
N LEU A 96 2.65 -5.73 14.46
CA LEU A 96 1.85 -5.65 13.24
C LEU A 96 1.55 -7.04 12.64
N TRP A 97 2.43 -8.00 12.85
CA TRP A 97 2.25 -9.38 12.37
C TRP A 97 1.16 -10.11 13.15
N GLN A 98 1.07 -9.89 14.46
CA GLN A 98 -0.06 -10.36 15.27
C GLN A 98 -1.39 -9.78 14.81
N ILE A 99 -1.42 -8.51 14.41
CA ILE A 99 -2.60 -7.89 13.81
C ILE A 99 -2.91 -8.56 12.47
N ALA A 100 -1.90 -8.78 11.62
CA ALA A 100 -2.06 -9.43 10.32
C ALA A 100 -2.71 -10.82 10.46
N ALA A 101 -2.23 -11.63 11.40
CA ALA A 101 -2.78 -12.94 11.69
C ALA A 101 -4.20 -12.87 12.27
N ARG A 102 -4.40 -12.05 13.31
CA ARG A 102 -5.70 -11.92 13.99
C ARG A 102 -6.79 -11.43 13.05
N GLU A 103 -6.49 -10.45 12.22
CA GLU A 103 -7.42 -9.86 11.28
C GLU A 103 -7.48 -10.61 9.94
N GLN A 104 -6.70 -11.70 9.80
CA GLN A 104 -6.65 -12.51 8.56
C GLN A 104 -6.40 -11.65 7.33
N LEU A 105 -5.37 -10.81 7.39
CA LEU A 105 -5.04 -9.89 6.30
C LEU A 105 -4.68 -10.66 5.02
N SER A 106 -5.24 -10.21 3.92
CA SER A 106 -4.82 -10.63 2.57
C SER A 106 -3.75 -9.70 1.98
N HIS A 107 -3.75 -8.44 2.41
CA HIS A 107 -2.87 -7.38 1.92
C HIS A 107 -2.25 -6.62 3.09
N PHE A 108 -0.93 -6.52 3.08
CA PHE A 108 -0.16 -5.87 4.14
C PHE A 108 0.80 -4.84 3.54
N GLY A 109 0.60 -3.57 3.88
CA GLY A 109 1.39 -2.45 3.39
C GLY A 109 2.17 -1.76 4.50
N VAL A 110 3.46 -1.51 4.24
CA VAL A 110 4.37 -0.84 5.16
C VAL A 110 5.44 -0.05 4.40
N SER A 111 6.27 0.72 5.10
CA SER A 111 7.46 1.29 4.48
C SER A 111 8.55 0.23 4.31
N ALA A 112 9.44 0.42 3.31
CA ALA A 112 10.63 -0.43 3.16
C ALA A 112 11.50 -0.41 4.44
N LYS A 113 11.60 0.76 5.10
CA LYS A 113 12.30 0.91 6.39
C LYS A 113 11.72 0.04 7.50
N TYR A 114 10.40 -0.21 7.51
CA TYR A 114 9.80 -1.10 8.49
C TYR A 114 10.27 -2.55 8.28
N ILE A 115 10.32 -3.02 7.03
CA ILE A 115 10.84 -4.35 6.70
C ILE A 115 12.30 -4.50 7.17
N ASP A 116 13.16 -3.54 6.86
CA ASP A 116 14.55 -3.53 7.32
C ASP A 116 14.66 -3.50 8.85
N ALA A 117 13.81 -2.73 9.52
CA ALA A 117 13.81 -2.65 10.99
C ALA A 117 13.40 -3.99 11.62
N VAL A 118 12.38 -4.67 11.11
CA VAL A 118 11.98 -6.01 11.58
C VAL A 118 13.12 -7.01 11.35
N ARG A 119 13.69 -7.04 10.15
CA ARG A 119 14.84 -7.89 9.82
C ARG A 119 15.99 -7.72 10.82
N ASN A 120 16.33 -6.49 11.15
CA ASN A 120 17.41 -6.17 12.08
C ASN A 120 17.16 -6.62 13.52
N THR A 121 15.90 -6.90 13.90
CA THR A 121 15.59 -7.50 15.21
C THR A 121 15.84 -9.00 15.25
N GLY A 122 15.96 -9.66 14.11
CA GLY A 122 16.04 -11.12 14.00
C GLY A 122 14.67 -11.83 14.18
N TYR A 123 13.58 -11.08 14.26
CA TYR A 123 12.24 -11.66 14.37
C TYR A 123 11.78 -12.25 13.03
N LEU A 124 11.24 -13.48 13.08
CA LEU A 124 10.76 -14.23 11.92
C LEU A 124 9.23 -14.38 12.01
N PRO A 125 8.45 -13.53 11.34
CA PRO A 125 6.99 -13.55 11.44
C PRO A 125 6.34 -14.91 11.15
N MET A 126 6.83 -15.64 10.15
CA MET A 126 6.25 -16.93 9.74
C MET A 126 6.39 -18.05 10.79
N ASP A 127 7.35 -17.91 11.72
CA ASP A 127 7.55 -18.89 12.79
C ASP A 127 6.66 -18.63 14.00
N ASP A 128 6.08 -17.42 14.10
CA ASP A 128 5.35 -16.96 15.29
C ASP A 128 3.84 -16.86 15.05
N VAL A 129 3.42 -16.49 13.83
CA VAL A 129 2.01 -16.20 13.52
C VAL A 129 1.53 -16.83 12.22
N ASP A 130 0.24 -17.13 12.14
CA ASP A 130 -0.38 -17.67 10.92
C ASP A 130 -0.65 -16.56 9.89
N LEU A 131 0.10 -16.59 8.80
CA LEU A 131 0.00 -15.67 7.68
C LEU A 131 -0.53 -16.31 6.38
N GLN A 132 -1.20 -17.47 6.46
CA GLN A 132 -1.68 -18.21 5.28
C GLN A 132 -2.66 -17.42 4.40
N LYS A 133 -3.36 -16.43 4.96
CA LYS A 133 -4.25 -15.56 4.20
C LYS A 133 -3.52 -14.44 3.46
N LEU A 134 -2.28 -14.17 3.83
CA LEU A 134 -1.51 -13.09 3.25
C LEU A 134 -1.09 -13.44 1.82
N ARG A 135 -1.56 -12.66 0.86
CA ARG A 135 -1.26 -12.84 -0.56
C ARG A 135 -0.32 -11.76 -1.11
N LEU A 136 -0.36 -10.58 -0.51
CA LEU A 136 0.40 -9.45 -1.01
C LEU A 136 1.03 -8.64 0.13
N VAL A 137 2.32 -8.36 -0.01
CA VAL A 137 3.07 -7.40 0.80
C VAL A 137 3.46 -6.22 -0.07
N MET A 138 3.15 -5.00 0.38
CA MET A 138 3.47 -3.75 -0.31
C MET A 138 4.49 -2.95 0.48
N THR A 139 5.48 -2.40 -0.20
CA THR A 139 6.47 -1.50 0.41
C THR A 139 6.62 -0.23 -0.40
N THR A 140 6.72 0.91 0.29
CA THR A 140 6.94 2.22 -0.35
C THR A 140 7.68 3.19 0.59
N GLY A 141 7.86 4.43 0.15
CA GLY A 141 8.54 5.49 0.90
C GLY A 141 10.06 5.51 0.71
N SER A 142 10.65 4.41 0.30
CA SER A 142 12.02 4.26 -0.19
C SER A 142 12.14 2.95 -0.96
N PRO A 143 13.17 2.76 -1.81
CA PRO A 143 13.45 1.47 -2.41
C PRO A 143 13.64 0.39 -1.34
N LEU A 144 13.09 -0.80 -1.58
CA LEU A 144 13.38 -1.97 -0.76
C LEU A 144 14.72 -2.57 -1.21
N SER A 145 15.58 -2.86 -0.24
CA SER A 145 16.88 -3.50 -0.52
C SER A 145 16.71 -4.95 -1.00
N VAL A 146 17.68 -5.49 -1.74
CA VAL A 146 17.70 -6.90 -2.15
C VAL A 146 17.54 -7.81 -0.93
N ASP A 147 18.29 -7.53 0.16
CA ASP A 147 18.15 -8.27 1.42
C ASP A 147 16.74 -8.17 2.03
N GLY A 148 16.03 -7.05 1.79
CA GLY A 148 14.63 -6.89 2.20
C GLY A 148 13.70 -7.79 1.42
N PHE A 149 13.94 -8.00 0.12
CA PHE A 149 13.23 -9.00 -0.69
C PHE A 149 13.46 -10.40 -0.14
N ASP A 150 14.71 -10.78 0.09
CA ASP A 150 15.07 -12.09 0.63
C ASP A 150 14.40 -12.33 1.98
N PHE A 151 14.43 -11.32 2.85
CA PHE A 151 13.79 -11.41 4.16
C PHE A 151 12.27 -11.67 4.05
N VAL A 152 11.57 -10.99 3.15
CA VAL A 152 10.13 -11.22 2.97
C VAL A 152 9.85 -12.66 2.60
N TYR A 153 10.60 -13.25 1.67
CA TYR A 153 10.38 -14.62 1.23
C TYR A 153 10.86 -15.69 2.22
N GLN A 154 11.87 -15.38 3.01
CA GLN A 154 12.43 -16.32 3.99
C GLN A 154 11.75 -16.26 5.37
N ALA A 155 11.23 -15.09 5.76
CA ALA A 155 10.77 -14.84 7.12
C ALA A 155 9.29 -14.48 7.24
N ILE A 156 8.62 -14.11 6.13
CA ILE A 156 7.21 -13.71 6.16
C ILE A 156 6.36 -14.75 5.42
N SER A 157 6.60 -14.95 4.13
CA SER A 157 5.92 -15.99 3.36
C SER A 157 6.60 -16.24 2.01
N PRO A 158 6.86 -17.49 1.63
CA PRO A 158 7.50 -17.83 0.36
C PRO A 158 6.58 -17.64 -0.85
N SER A 159 5.30 -17.42 -0.65
CA SER A 159 4.28 -17.39 -1.72
C SER A 159 3.61 -16.03 -1.92
N VAL A 160 3.94 -15.02 -1.11
CA VAL A 160 3.34 -13.69 -1.31
C VAL A 160 3.84 -13.02 -2.57
N GLN A 161 2.99 -12.23 -3.20
CA GLN A 161 3.46 -11.22 -4.14
C GLN A 161 4.07 -10.07 -3.34
N LEU A 162 5.34 -9.77 -3.58
CA LEU A 162 6.00 -8.61 -2.99
C LEU A 162 6.00 -7.46 -4.00
N CYS A 163 5.32 -6.37 -3.64
CA CYS A 163 5.23 -5.16 -4.45
C CYS A 163 6.06 -4.04 -3.83
N SER A 164 7.22 -3.77 -4.38
CA SER A 164 7.88 -2.47 -4.16
C SER A 164 7.17 -1.44 -5.03
N ILE A 165 6.81 -0.29 -4.43
CA ILE A 165 5.95 0.72 -5.06
C ILE A 165 6.66 2.06 -5.04
N SER A 166 6.59 2.78 -6.16
CA SER A 166 7.00 4.19 -6.23
C SER A 166 5.87 5.03 -6.81
N GLY A 167 5.53 6.10 -6.12
CA GLY A 167 4.45 7.00 -6.48
C GLY A 167 4.57 8.35 -5.79
N GLY A 168 3.51 9.12 -5.79
CA GLY A 168 3.57 10.44 -5.18
C GLY A 168 2.21 11.08 -4.93
N THR A 169 2.27 12.08 -4.06
CA THR A 169 1.13 12.94 -3.72
C THR A 169 0.58 13.68 -4.94
N ASP A 170 1.46 14.03 -5.90
CA ASP A 170 1.10 14.78 -7.10
C ASP A 170 0.07 14.06 -7.98
N ILE A 171 0.11 12.73 -7.98
CA ILE A 171 -0.81 11.89 -8.75
C ILE A 171 -1.78 11.09 -7.87
N VAL A 172 -1.66 11.18 -6.54
CA VAL A 172 -2.38 10.40 -5.52
C VAL A 172 -2.37 8.89 -5.81
N SER A 173 -1.27 8.39 -6.35
CA SER A 173 -1.17 7.09 -7.00
C SER A 173 0.28 6.61 -7.11
N CYS A 174 0.48 5.50 -7.85
CA CYS A 174 1.79 4.93 -8.16
C CYS A 174 2.15 5.14 -9.62
N PHE A 175 3.43 5.50 -9.89
CA PHE A 175 4.02 5.49 -11.23
C PHE A 175 4.34 4.06 -11.65
N VAL A 176 4.95 3.32 -10.73
CA VAL A 176 5.42 1.95 -10.90
C VAL A 176 5.06 1.13 -9.66
N LEU A 177 4.61 -0.10 -9.85
CA LEU A 177 4.12 -0.93 -8.76
C LEU A 177 4.10 -2.43 -9.16
N GLY A 178 3.36 -3.23 -8.39
CA GLY A 178 3.24 -4.66 -8.59
C GLY A 178 2.35 -5.08 -9.77
N CYS A 179 2.50 -6.34 -10.14
CA CYS A 179 1.64 -7.01 -11.12
C CYS A 179 1.48 -8.49 -10.74
N PRO A 180 0.25 -8.98 -10.48
CA PRO A 180 0.04 -10.34 -10.00
C PRO A 180 0.38 -11.43 -11.04
N THR A 181 0.54 -11.06 -12.30
CA THR A 181 0.83 -11.99 -13.40
C THR A 181 2.30 -12.02 -13.83
N LEU A 182 3.14 -11.21 -13.17
CA LEU A 182 4.58 -11.13 -13.48
C LEU A 182 5.43 -11.63 -12.31
N PRO A 183 6.62 -12.18 -12.58
CA PRO A 183 7.55 -12.57 -11.52
C PRO A 183 8.04 -11.35 -10.75
N VAL A 184 8.36 -11.56 -9.48
CA VAL A 184 9.07 -10.59 -8.64
C VAL A 184 10.57 -10.82 -8.78
N ILE A 185 11.31 -9.77 -9.11
CA ILE A 185 12.77 -9.78 -9.18
C ILE A 185 13.31 -8.91 -8.05
N ALA A 186 14.20 -9.46 -7.24
CA ALA A 186 14.76 -8.74 -6.10
C ALA A 186 15.48 -7.46 -6.55
N GLY A 187 15.18 -6.35 -5.89
CA GLY A 187 15.73 -5.04 -6.20
C GLY A 187 15.00 -4.28 -7.32
N GLU A 188 13.99 -4.88 -7.96
CA GLU A 188 13.23 -4.25 -9.05
C GLU A 188 11.78 -3.95 -8.66
N ILE A 189 11.19 -2.97 -9.34
CA ILE A 189 9.74 -2.75 -9.35
C ILE A 189 9.18 -3.38 -10.62
N GLN A 190 8.16 -4.22 -10.48
CA GLN A 190 7.70 -5.12 -11.54
C GLN A 190 7.27 -4.42 -12.83
N VAL A 191 6.48 -3.33 -12.72
CA VAL A 191 5.83 -2.77 -13.92
C VAL A 191 5.43 -1.30 -13.73
N ARG A 192 5.30 -0.60 -14.86
CA ARG A 192 4.64 0.70 -14.92
C ARG A 192 3.15 0.55 -14.57
N GLY A 193 2.62 1.52 -13.83
CA GLY A 193 1.18 1.59 -13.58
C GLY A 193 0.39 1.62 -14.89
N LEU A 194 -0.70 0.86 -14.96
CA LEU A 194 -1.59 0.89 -16.13
C LEU A 194 -2.11 2.31 -16.36
N GLY A 195 -1.98 2.81 -17.59
CA GLY A 195 -2.35 4.18 -17.96
C GLY A 195 -1.30 5.24 -17.61
N MET A 196 -0.16 4.86 -17.01
CA MET A 196 0.92 5.79 -16.65
C MET A 196 1.97 5.84 -17.76
N ALA A 197 2.21 7.03 -18.31
CA ALA A 197 3.27 7.30 -19.28
C ALA A 197 4.60 7.53 -18.55
N VAL A 198 5.23 6.45 -18.09
CA VAL A 198 6.48 6.50 -17.34
C VAL A 198 7.65 6.13 -18.24
N ALA A 199 8.73 6.92 -18.16
CA ALA A 199 10.02 6.63 -18.76
C ALA A 199 11.13 6.87 -17.72
N ILE A 200 12.18 6.09 -17.80
CA ILE A 200 13.42 6.32 -17.06
C ILE A 200 14.36 7.05 -18.01
N LEU A 201 14.89 8.16 -17.56
CA LEU A 201 15.80 9.01 -18.32
C LEU A 201 17.16 9.01 -17.62
N ASP A 202 18.24 9.01 -18.41
CA ASP A 202 19.63 9.15 -17.95
C ASP A 202 19.95 10.59 -17.57
#